data_e0df5304b57af203e9caa82557bae11e
#
_entry.id   e0df5304b57af203e9caa82557bae11e
#
_cell.length_a   1.000
_cell.length_b   1.000
_cell.length_c   1.000
_cell.angle_alpha   90.00
_cell.angle_beta   90.00
_cell.angle_gamma   90.00
#
_symmetry.space_group_name_H-M   'P 1'
#
loop_
_entity.id
_entity.type
_entity.pdbx_description
1 polymer ?
#
loop_
_entity_poly.entity_id
_entity_poly.type
_entity_poly.pdbx_seq_one_letter_code
_entity_poly.pdbx_strand_id
1 'polypeptide(L)'
;MLTLAGDIQERFNTDSSTTSWVLSGYALTLGSFIMVTGKIADVIGPHNIFLCGLTTIWVCSLVCAVLPQVTIIPLIVFRAIQGIGASSLIPASLSLTANYFSGKRAKFLPTAIGFLLIALTSSFGVGIIIGGAFSLTSIGYRSFFYFSFAVGLLCNIILYFMIIPIEQTEGHKQLDLKNVDYVAALLVIIGTLLMILGLTEGGEGWVSAKAIAPLIIGFLVVLAALFFEGIYLKRFRKKHTLQDRNTDWRLSVEFLFPPETLHIPNIMVFLTVTGLQYATEIMFIASGVQYFMFVEHNSPILASVKIFPVCAGIIFGALTYRPWMYEKLNGNKLFVISAILSLVGVIWFSRLDYTVANSYWRYCIFSAFIYGYGINIFFDIYMNVVIESTPLHLQGVVNGILQTTSQVLLSIGNALVPSITGNVSYATTEEMKQYLQDKYRVIFYIMMGFQGVVLLLMIFCIQNNPSKRESEEDLQSVDCLNIEKDEEVFEKVESKGIN
;
A
#
# COMPACT_ATOMS: atom_id res chain seq x y z
N MET A 1 14.55 9.49 3.43
CA MET A 1 15.49 8.39 3.75
C MET A 1 16.33 7.99 2.55
N LEU A 2 15.78 7.83 1.35
CA LEU A 2 16.55 7.48 0.15
C LEU A 2 17.72 8.45 -0.10
N THR A 3 17.49 9.75 0.09
CA THR A 3 18.48 10.83 -0.06
C THR A 3 19.45 10.97 1.12
N LEU A 4 19.16 10.32 2.25
CA LEU A 4 19.95 10.34 3.48
C LEU A 4 20.81 9.08 3.66
N ALA A 5 20.69 8.10 2.75
CA ALA A 5 21.42 6.83 2.85
C ALA A 5 22.94 7.02 2.88
N GLY A 6 23.46 7.95 2.07
CA GLY A 6 24.89 8.28 2.05
C GLY A 6 25.40 8.85 3.37
N ASP A 7 24.66 9.76 4.01
CA ASP A 7 25.00 10.32 5.32
C ASP A 7 24.99 9.25 6.43
N ILE A 8 24.03 8.31 6.38
CA ILE A 8 23.97 7.19 7.32
C ILE A 8 25.16 6.26 7.11
N GLN A 9 25.50 5.92 5.87
CA GLN A 9 26.63 5.07 5.51
C GLN A 9 27.95 5.63 6.03
N GLU A 10 28.18 6.92 5.81
CA GLU A 10 29.39 7.61 6.25
C GLU A 10 29.50 7.64 7.78
N ARG A 11 28.43 8.02 8.49
CA ARG A 11 28.42 8.18 9.96
C ARG A 11 28.54 6.88 10.73
N PHE A 12 27.97 5.79 10.20
CA PHE A 12 28.07 4.47 10.83
C PHE A 12 29.24 3.64 10.29
N ASN A 13 30.01 4.16 9.31
CA ASN A 13 31.11 3.47 8.63
C ASN A 13 30.70 2.04 8.20
N THR A 14 29.56 1.95 7.49
CA THR A 14 28.95 0.69 7.08
C THR A 14 28.84 0.61 5.55
N ASP A 15 28.54 -0.57 5.02
CA ASP A 15 28.34 -0.78 3.59
C ASP A 15 26.93 -0.34 3.13
N SER A 16 26.77 -0.18 1.83
CA SER A 16 25.51 0.24 1.21
C SER A 16 24.39 -0.77 1.44
N SER A 17 24.73 -2.08 1.44
CA SER A 17 23.77 -3.16 1.69
C SER A 17 23.17 -3.05 3.09
N THR A 18 23.98 -2.95 4.13
CA THR A 18 23.50 -2.79 5.52
C THR A 18 22.72 -1.48 5.70
N THR A 19 23.15 -0.40 5.04
CA THR A 19 22.43 0.89 5.09
C THR A 19 21.05 0.80 4.45
N SER A 20 20.89 0.02 3.40
CA SER A 20 19.58 -0.16 2.73
C SER A 20 18.52 -0.77 3.66
N TRP A 21 18.95 -1.55 4.67
CA TRP A 21 18.04 -2.12 5.67
C TRP A 21 17.33 -1.08 6.55
N VAL A 22 17.88 0.12 6.69
CA VAL A 22 17.19 1.23 7.40
C VAL A 22 15.90 1.63 6.68
N LEU A 23 15.88 1.53 5.35
CA LEU A 23 14.70 1.78 4.55
C LEU A 23 13.82 0.53 4.43
N SER A 24 14.45 -0.59 4.07
CA SER A 24 13.76 -1.86 3.79
C SER A 24 13.12 -2.46 5.04
N GLY A 25 13.74 -2.34 6.22
CA GLY A 25 13.18 -2.83 7.48
C GLY A 25 11.84 -2.17 7.84
N TYR A 26 11.69 -0.88 7.56
CA TYR A 26 10.42 -0.18 7.70
C TYR A 26 9.37 -0.68 6.71
N ALA A 27 9.72 -0.78 5.42
CA ALA A 27 8.80 -1.21 4.37
C ALA A 27 8.38 -2.68 4.56
N LEU A 28 9.30 -3.53 5.00
CA LEU A 28 9.09 -4.94 5.29
C LEU A 28 7.99 -5.14 6.34
N THR A 29 8.12 -4.48 7.48
CA THR A 29 7.15 -4.62 8.56
C THR A 29 5.84 -3.91 8.25
N LEU A 30 5.88 -2.74 7.60
CA LEU A 30 4.68 -2.05 7.13
C LEU A 30 3.85 -2.97 6.23
N GLY A 31 4.45 -3.56 5.20
CA GLY A 31 3.75 -4.43 4.25
C GLY A 31 3.21 -5.71 4.89
N SER A 32 3.95 -6.28 5.85
CA SER A 32 3.58 -7.55 6.49
C SER A 32 2.45 -7.43 7.50
N PHE A 33 2.36 -6.30 8.20
CA PHE A 33 1.38 -6.09 9.27
C PHE A 33 0.10 -5.38 8.83
N ILE A 34 0.08 -4.72 7.66
CA ILE A 34 -1.00 -3.82 7.26
C ILE A 34 -2.39 -4.50 7.21
N MET A 35 -2.45 -5.75 6.77
CA MET A 35 -3.69 -6.51 6.73
C MET A 35 -4.22 -6.86 8.13
N VAL A 36 -3.33 -7.31 8.99
CA VAL A 36 -3.68 -7.71 10.37
C VAL A 36 -4.06 -6.50 11.20
N THR A 37 -3.34 -5.39 11.07
CA THR A 37 -3.68 -4.14 11.77
C THR A 37 -5.02 -3.55 11.28
N GLY A 38 -5.37 -3.75 10.00
CA GLY A 38 -6.71 -3.42 9.49
C GLY A 38 -7.80 -4.19 10.23
N LYS A 39 -7.64 -5.52 10.37
CA LYS A 39 -8.60 -6.34 11.14
C LYS A 39 -8.65 -5.96 12.62
N ILE A 40 -7.52 -5.67 13.23
CA ILE A 40 -7.46 -5.22 14.63
C ILE A 40 -8.17 -3.85 14.78
N ALA A 41 -8.05 -2.97 13.79
CA ALA A 41 -8.75 -1.68 13.79
C ALA A 41 -10.27 -1.85 13.77
N ASP A 42 -10.80 -2.84 13.04
CA ASP A 42 -12.23 -3.15 13.02
C ASP A 42 -12.74 -3.68 14.39
N VAL A 43 -11.86 -4.34 15.16
CA VAL A 43 -12.19 -4.93 16.47
C VAL A 43 -12.07 -3.92 17.63
N ILE A 44 -10.94 -3.22 17.72
CA ILE A 44 -10.63 -2.30 18.85
C ILE A 44 -11.22 -0.91 18.61
N GLY A 45 -11.53 -0.60 17.37
CA GLY A 45 -11.94 0.71 16.91
C GLY A 45 -10.81 1.45 16.17
N PRO A 46 -11.10 1.96 14.97
CA PRO A 46 -10.09 2.56 14.09
C PRO A 46 -9.42 3.80 14.70
N HIS A 47 -10.12 4.56 15.56
CA HIS A 47 -9.57 5.73 16.24
C HIS A 47 -8.43 5.36 17.22
N ASN A 48 -8.60 4.30 18.02
CA ASN A 48 -7.58 3.86 18.97
C ASN A 48 -6.35 3.33 18.25
N ILE A 49 -6.55 2.53 17.21
CA ILE A 49 -5.46 1.93 16.44
C ILE A 49 -4.70 3.00 15.65
N PHE A 50 -5.39 3.99 15.09
CA PHE A 50 -4.75 5.12 14.42
C PHE A 50 -3.84 5.92 15.37
N LEU A 51 -4.34 6.30 16.54
CA LEU A 51 -3.57 7.05 17.54
C LEU A 51 -2.39 6.21 18.09
N CYS A 52 -2.59 4.91 18.32
CA CYS A 52 -1.54 4.01 18.76
C CYS A 52 -0.43 3.89 17.70
N GLY A 53 -0.80 3.70 16.43
CA GLY A 53 0.15 3.65 15.31
C GLY A 53 0.95 4.94 15.17
N LEU A 54 0.28 6.09 15.23
CA LEU A 54 0.94 7.40 15.18
C LEU A 54 1.86 7.61 16.38
N THR A 55 1.45 7.19 17.58
CA THR A 55 2.30 7.22 18.80
C THR A 55 3.56 6.39 18.60
N THR A 56 3.43 5.18 18.07
CA THR A 56 4.58 4.31 17.77
C THR A 56 5.55 4.99 16.80
N ILE A 57 5.05 5.66 15.77
CA ILE A 57 5.89 6.35 14.78
C ILE A 57 6.70 7.48 15.43
N TRP A 58 6.07 8.40 16.19
CA TRP A 58 6.83 9.53 16.73
C TRP A 58 7.75 9.12 17.87
N VAL A 59 7.38 8.14 18.70
CA VAL A 59 8.26 7.60 19.75
C VAL A 59 9.50 6.96 19.12
N CYS A 60 9.32 6.08 18.14
CA CYS A 60 10.45 5.46 17.44
C CYS A 60 11.30 6.48 16.68
N SER A 61 10.69 7.56 16.15
CA SER A 61 11.45 8.65 15.53
C SER A 61 12.35 9.35 16.54
N LEU A 62 11.84 9.65 17.74
CA LEU A 62 12.66 10.24 18.80
C LEU A 62 13.83 9.34 19.17
N VAL A 63 13.57 8.04 19.36
CA VAL A 63 14.64 7.06 19.67
C VAL A 63 15.68 7.04 18.56
N CYS A 64 15.27 6.93 17.30
CA CYS A 64 16.19 6.94 16.15
C CYS A 64 17.05 8.22 16.07
N ALA A 65 16.50 9.37 16.48
CA ALA A 65 17.21 10.64 16.50
C ALA A 65 18.30 10.70 17.58
N VAL A 66 18.07 10.07 18.74
CA VAL A 66 18.94 10.16 19.91
C VAL A 66 19.95 8.99 19.99
N LEU A 67 19.74 7.90 19.26
CA LEU A 67 20.60 6.72 19.26
C LEU A 67 22.08 7.08 19.08
N PRO A 68 22.99 6.47 19.87
CA PRO A 68 24.42 6.63 19.68
C PRO A 68 24.87 5.99 18.36
N GLN A 69 25.81 6.63 17.66
CA GLN A 69 26.34 6.20 16.35
C GLN A 69 27.42 5.11 16.49
N VAL A 70 27.16 4.09 17.30
CA VAL A 70 28.12 2.99 17.52
C VAL A 70 27.85 1.85 16.54
N THR A 71 26.60 1.46 16.40
CA THR A 71 26.16 0.41 15.48
C THR A 71 24.86 0.82 14.79
N ILE A 72 24.67 0.40 13.54
CA ILE A 72 23.47 0.70 12.76
C ILE A 72 22.26 -0.20 13.16
N ILE A 73 22.51 -1.34 13.81
CA ILE A 73 21.50 -2.34 14.13
C ILE A 73 20.30 -1.78 14.92
N PRO A 74 20.48 -1.00 16.01
CA PRO A 74 19.36 -0.41 16.71
C PRO A 74 18.50 0.49 15.82
N LEU A 75 19.14 1.24 14.91
CA LEU A 75 18.42 2.09 13.95
C LEU A 75 17.50 1.26 13.05
N ILE A 76 17.98 0.12 12.53
CA ILE A 76 17.20 -0.81 11.70
C ILE A 76 16.04 -1.39 12.52
N VAL A 77 16.28 -1.82 13.77
CA VAL A 77 15.25 -2.39 14.65
C VAL A 77 14.13 -1.38 14.94
N PHE A 78 14.48 -0.15 15.33
CA PHE A 78 13.46 0.88 15.59
C PHE A 78 12.73 1.31 14.33
N ARG A 79 13.37 1.28 13.16
CA ARG A 79 12.71 1.45 11.87
C ARG A 79 11.70 0.34 11.58
N ALA A 80 12.03 -0.90 11.90
CA ALA A 80 11.08 -2.01 11.76
C ALA A 80 9.88 -1.85 12.71
N ILE A 81 10.09 -1.47 13.97
CA ILE A 81 9.00 -1.17 14.92
C ILE A 81 8.14 0.01 14.41
N GLN A 82 8.77 1.05 13.86
CA GLN A 82 8.09 2.19 13.27
C GLN A 82 7.20 1.77 12.08
N GLY A 83 7.65 0.78 11.27
CA GLY A 83 6.87 0.21 10.19
C GLY A 83 5.61 -0.54 10.68
N ILE A 84 5.69 -1.24 11.83
CA ILE A 84 4.51 -1.85 12.47
C ILE A 84 3.50 -0.77 12.86
N GLY A 85 3.94 0.32 13.48
CA GLY A 85 3.05 1.45 13.78
C GLY A 85 2.42 2.06 12.52
N ALA A 86 3.20 2.24 11.47
CA ALA A 86 2.75 2.82 10.20
C ALA A 86 1.72 1.94 9.47
N SER A 87 1.82 0.60 9.60
CA SER A 87 0.90 -0.33 8.96
C SER A 87 -0.55 -0.14 9.38
N SER A 88 -0.80 0.42 10.56
CA SER A 88 -2.14 0.66 11.08
C SER A 88 -2.77 1.95 10.54
N LEU A 89 -1.99 2.92 10.07
CA LEU A 89 -2.49 4.25 9.74
C LEU A 89 -3.41 4.25 8.51
N ILE A 90 -3.01 3.54 7.44
CA ILE A 90 -3.79 3.54 6.18
C ILE A 90 -5.16 2.88 6.38
N PRO A 91 -5.27 1.62 6.85
CA PRO A 91 -6.57 1.00 7.03
C PRO A 91 -7.43 1.72 8.07
N ALA A 92 -6.84 2.18 9.18
CA ALA A 92 -7.58 2.90 10.20
C ALA A 92 -8.09 4.26 9.71
N SER A 93 -7.32 5.00 8.89
CA SER A 93 -7.77 6.29 8.34
C SER A 93 -8.93 6.13 7.35
N LEU A 94 -8.89 5.09 6.51
CA LEU A 94 -9.98 4.77 5.59
C LEU A 94 -11.25 4.37 6.35
N SER A 95 -11.13 3.49 7.35
CA SER A 95 -12.26 3.09 8.21
C SER A 95 -12.85 4.28 8.98
N LEU A 96 -12.00 5.16 9.54
CA LEU A 96 -12.46 6.40 10.20
C LEU A 96 -13.24 7.29 9.24
N THR A 97 -12.72 7.49 8.04
CA THR A 97 -13.35 8.33 7.02
C THR A 97 -14.69 7.74 6.59
N ALA A 98 -14.75 6.45 6.29
CA ALA A 98 -15.97 5.76 5.89
C ALA A 98 -17.05 5.83 6.99
N ASN A 99 -16.69 5.58 8.24
CA ASN A 99 -17.60 5.65 9.38
C ASN A 99 -18.12 7.07 9.64
N TYR A 100 -17.24 8.07 9.60
CA TYR A 100 -17.62 9.47 9.85
C TYR A 100 -18.56 10.02 8.76
N PHE A 101 -18.33 9.64 7.51
CA PHE A 101 -19.15 10.05 6.36
C PHE A 101 -20.25 9.03 6.01
N SER A 102 -20.76 8.27 6.97
CA SER A 102 -21.90 7.38 6.81
C SER A 102 -23.25 8.12 6.93
N GLY A 103 -24.33 7.49 6.53
CA GLY A 103 -25.70 8.00 6.64
C GLY A 103 -25.92 9.33 5.91
N LYS A 104 -26.42 10.37 6.58
CA LYS A 104 -26.72 11.68 5.97
C LYS A 104 -25.50 12.39 5.37
N ARG A 105 -24.29 12.02 5.79
CA ARG A 105 -23.02 12.60 5.32
C ARG A 105 -22.41 11.81 4.17
N ALA A 106 -22.97 10.69 3.75
CA ALA A 106 -22.44 9.80 2.71
C ALA A 106 -22.11 10.51 1.39
N LYS A 107 -22.83 11.58 1.05
CA LYS A 107 -22.56 12.41 -0.16
C LYS A 107 -21.17 13.06 -0.17
N PHE A 108 -20.54 13.23 0.99
CA PHE A 108 -19.20 13.83 1.10
C PHE A 108 -18.08 12.78 1.16
N LEU A 109 -18.40 11.49 1.28
CA LEU A 109 -17.44 10.40 1.40
C LEU A 109 -16.43 10.36 0.24
N PRO A 110 -16.83 10.43 -1.05
CA PRO A 110 -15.89 10.41 -2.15
C PRO A 110 -14.90 11.59 -2.10
N THR A 111 -15.37 12.76 -1.69
CA THR A 111 -14.52 13.95 -1.56
C THR A 111 -13.52 13.80 -0.41
N ALA A 112 -13.95 13.26 0.73
CA ALA A 112 -13.08 13.02 1.89
C ALA A 112 -11.99 11.99 1.58
N ILE A 113 -12.34 10.91 0.87
CA ILE A 113 -11.38 9.91 0.39
C ILE A 113 -10.38 10.54 -0.58
N GLY A 114 -10.85 11.37 -1.52
CA GLY A 114 -9.97 12.10 -2.43
C GLY A 114 -8.94 12.96 -1.69
N PHE A 115 -9.33 13.71 -0.66
CA PHE A 115 -8.38 14.48 0.16
C PHE A 115 -7.39 13.59 0.91
N LEU A 116 -7.82 12.44 1.42
CA LEU A 116 -6.95 11.48 2.10
C LEU A 116 -5.91 10.89 1.13
N LEU A 117 -6.32 10.56 -0.09
CA LEU A 117 -5.43 10.07 -1.14
C LEU A 117 -4.44 11.14 -1.61
N ILE A 118 -4.89 12.40 -1.75
CA ILE A 118 -3.98 13.53 -2.03
C ILE A 118 -2.90 13.62 -0.95
N ALA A 119 -3.28 13.59 0.31
CA ALA A 119 -2.35 13.66 1.43
C ALA A 119 -1.35 12.48 1.41
N LEU A 120 -1.84 11.26 1.14
CA LEU A 120 -1.04 10.05 1.10
C LEU A 120 0.01 10.10 -0.03
N THR A 121 -0.43 10.39 -1.26
CA THR A 121 0.43 10.33 -2.45
C THR A 121 1.36 11.54 -2.54
N SER A 122 0.88 12.76 -2.23
CA SER A 122 1.74 13.95 -2.25
C SER A 122 2.78 13.96 -1.14
N SER A 123 2.52 13.32 0.01
CA SER A 123 3.49 13.19 1.10
C SER A 123 4.76 12.46 0.68
N PHE A 124 4.67 11.54 -0.26
CA PHE A 124 5.83 10.81 -0.78
C PHE A 124 6.81 11.75 -1.49
N GLY A 125 6.33 12.61 -2.38
CA GLY A 125 7.17 13.56 -3.09
C GLY A 125 7.68 14.71 -2.22
N VAL A 126 6.82 15.26 -1.37
CA VAL A 126 7.23 16.27 -0.39
C VAL A 126 8.29 15.69 0.55
N GLY A 127 8.13 14.43 0.97
CA GLY A 127 9.08 13.71 1.82
C GLY A 127 10.47 13.54 1.19
N ILE A 128 10.56 13.35 -0.14
CA ILE A 128 11.83 13.27 -0.85
C ILE A 128 12.56 14.62 -0.82
N ILE A 129 11.86 15.73 -1.07
CA ILE A 129 12.43 17.09 -1.03
C ILE A 129 12.89 17.43 0.38
N ILE A 130 12.06 17.17 1.40
CA ILE A 130 12.41 17.40 2.80
C ILE A 130 13.63 16.55 3.19
N GLY A 131 13.68 15.28 2.77
CA GLY A 131 14.83 14.41 2.98
C GLY A 131 16.12 14.94 2.32
N GLY A 132 15.99 15.45 1.09
CA GLY A 132 17.09 16.12 0.38
C GLY A 132 17.59 17.38 1.10
N ALA A 133 16.67 18.19 1.64
CA ALA A 133 17.05 19.38 2.41
C ALA A 133 17.76 19.03 3.72
N PHE A 134 17.32 17.98 4.41
CA PHE A 134 17.95 17.51 5.64
C PHE A 134 19.34 16.88 5.42
N SER A 135 19.65 16.39 4.23
CA SER A 135 21.00 15.91 3.91
C SER A 135 22.07 17.01 3.98
N LEU A 136 21.67 18.29 3.87
CA LEU A 136 22.59 19.45 3.97
C LEU A 136 22.79 19.95 5.39
N THR A 137 22.07 19.41 6.37
CA THR A 137 22.19 19.88 7.76
C THR A 137 23.41 19.25 8.44
N SER A 138 24.02 19.95 9.39
CA SER A 138 25.19 19.46 10.14
C SER A 138 24.91 18.19 10.96
N ILE A 139 23.66 17.99 11.38
CA ILE A 139 23.22 16.81 12.13
C ILE A 139 22.76 15.66 11.21
N GLY A 140 22.70 15.90 9.88
CA GLY A 140 22.44 14.89 8.85
C GLY A 140 21.11 14.15 9.02
N TYR A 141 21.12 12.80 8.94
CA TYR A 141 19.94 11.96 9.02
C TYR A 141 19.10 12.17 10.31
N ARG A 142 19.73 12.61 11.41
CA ARG A 142 19.03 12.88 12.68
C ARG A 142 18.00 13.99 12.55
N SER A 143 18.24 15.00 11.69
CA SER A 143 17.30 16.09 11.45
C SER A 143 15.95 15.59 10.92
N PHE A 144 15.97 14.58 10.06
CA PHE A 144 14.73 13.94 9.58
C PHE A 144 13.95 13.27 10.71
N PHE A 145 14.63 12.57 11.61
CA PHE A 145 13.98 11.91 12.73
C PHE A 145 13.44 12.90 13.78
N TYR A 146 14.19 13.97 14.08
CA TYR A 146 13.68 15.04 14.95
C TYR A 146 12.46 15.75 14.35
N PHE A 147 12.50 16.02 13.06
CA PHE A 147 11.34 16.58 12.36
C PHE A 147 10.13 15.63 12.41
N SER A 148 10.34 14.35 12.11
CA SER A 148 9.30 13.32 12.16
C SER A 148 8.72 13.17 13.57
N PHE A 149 9.55 13.24 14.61
CA PHE A 149 9.12 13.28 16.00
C PHE A 149 8.24 14.50 16.30
N ALA A 150 8.73 15.71 15.96
CA ALA A 150 8.02 16.93 16.28
C ALA A 150 6.65 17.02 15.59
N VAL A 151 6.61 16.73 14.28
CA VAL A 151 5.37 16.72 13.50
C VAL A 151 4.44 15.60 13.97
N GLY A 152 4.97 14.39 14.20
CA GLY A 152 4.19 13.26 14.67
C GLY A 152 3.55 13.49 16.04
N LEU A 153 4.30 14.05 16.98
CA LEU A 153 3.79 14.41 18.30
C LEU A 153 2.71 15.50 18.22
N LEU A 154 2.97 16.56 17.44
CA LEU A 154 1.99 17.65 17.25
C LEU A 154 0.69 17.12 16.64
N CYS A 155 0.80 16.32 15.56
CA CYS A 155 -0.37 15.70 14.93
C CYS A 155 -1.10 14.77 15.90
N ASN A 156 -0.38 13.96 16.69
CA ASN A 156 -1.01 13.06 17.67
C ASN A 156 -1.81 13.84 18.72
N ILE A 157 -1.25 14.92 19.26
CA ILE A 157 -1.95 15.78 20.24
C ILE A 157 -3.20 16.40 19.61
N ILE A 158 -3.09 16.97 18.42
CA ILE A 158 -4.24 17.59 17.72
C ILE A 158 -5.33 16.53 17.45
N LEU A 159 -4.95 15.38 16.93
CA LEU A 159 -5.89 14.32 16.57
C LEU A 159 -6.52 13.67 17.80
N TYR A 160 -5.79 13.55 18.91
CA TYR A 160 -6.35 13.05 20.17
C TYR A 160 -7.56 13.88 20.64
N PHE A 161 -7.52 15.20 20.45
CA PHE A 161 -8.64 16.08 20.81
C PHE A 161 -9.70 16.21 19.70
N MET A 162 -9.34 15.98 18.45
CA MET A 162 -10.25 16.15 17.30
C MET A 162 -10.99 14.88 16.90
N ILE A 163 -10.36 13.72 17.08
CA ILE A 163 -11.01 12.45 16.72
C ILE A 163 -12.07 12.14 17.76
N ILE A 164 -13.33 12.27 17.37
CA ILE A 164 -14.45 11.83 18.19
C ILE A 164 -14.47 10.30 18.14
N PRO A 165 -14.47 9.61 19.30
CA PRO A 165 -14.67 8.17 19.34
C PRO A 165 -15.94 7.82 18.56
N ILE A 166 -15.82 6.91 17.61
CA ILE A 166 -16.99 6.40 16.91
C ILE A 166 -17.73 5.54 17.93
N GLU A 167 -18.82 6.06 18.45
CA GLU A 167 -19.79 5.25 19.19
C GLU A 167 -20.26 4.15 18.26
N GLN A 168 -20.19 2.92 18.73
CA GLN A 168 -20.58 1.75 17.96
C GLN A 168 -22.04 1.94 17.56
N THR A 169 -22.27 2.27 16.29
CA THR A 169 -23.60 2.43 15.73
C THR A 169 -24.33 1.10 15.90
N GLU A 170 -25.54 1.13 16.39
CA GLU A 170 -26.41 -0.05 16.54
C GLU A 170 -26.40 -0.83 15.22
N GLY A 171 -25.88 -2.06 15.25
CA GLY A 171 -25.69 -2.92 14.07
C GLY A 171 -24.27 -3.40 13.84
N HIS A 172 -23.23 -2.79 14.42
CA HIS A 172 -21.91 -3.40 14.45
C HIS A 172 -21.88 -4.47 15.54
N LYS A 173 -21.82 -5.75 15.14
CA LYS A 173 -21.44 -6.82 16.08
C LYS A 173 -20.18 -6.40 16.78
N GLN A 174 -20.20 -6.28 18.12
CA GLN A 174 -19.00 -6.11 18.91
C GLN A 174 -18.09 -7.32 18.65
N LEU A 175 -17.10 -7.14 17.80
CA LEU A 175 -16.06 -8.13 17.57
C LEU A 175 -15.21 -8.16 18.83
N ASP A 176 -15.18 -9.31 19.51
CA ASP A 176 -14.27 -9.52 20.62
C ASP A 176 -12.88 -9.88 20.06
N LEU A 177 -11.81 -9.39 20.69
CA LEU A 177 -10.44 -9.77 20.34
C LEU A 177 -10.24 -11.30 20.31
N LYS A 178 -11.02 -12.05 21.10
CA LYS A 178 -11.02 -13.51 21.10
C LYS A 178 -11.48 -14.12 19.78
N ASN A 179 -12.19 -13.37 18.94
CA ASN A 179 -12.73 -13.85 17.68
C ASN A 179 -11.79 -13.60 16.49
N VAL A 180 -10.61 -12.99 16.71
CA VAL A 180 -9.61 -12.79 15.67
C VAL A 180 -8.86 -14.09 15.40
N ASP A 181 -8.67 -14.46 14.13
CA ASP A 181 -7.85 -15.60 13.73
C ASP A 181 -6.37 -15.28 13.87
N TYR A 182 -5.82 -15.50 15.06
CA TYR A 182 -4.40 -15.30 15.34
C TYR A 182 -3.49 -16.25 14.56
N VAL A 183 -3.99 -17.45 14.20
CA VAL A 183 -3.20 -18.42 13.44
C VAL A 183 -3.03 -17.96 12.01
N ALA A 184 -4.13 -17.59 11.34
CA ALA A 184 -4.07 -17.02 10.00
C ALA A 184 -3.29 -15.71 9.99
N ALA A 185 -3.51 -14.83 10.96
CA ALA A 185 -2.77 -13.56 11.10
C ALA A 185 -1.26 -13.79 11.19
N LEU A 186 -0.81 -14.73 12.04
CA LEU A 186 0.61 -15.06 12.18
C LEU A 186 1.19 -15.65 10.89
N LEU A 187 0.48 -16.55 10.23
CA LEU A 187 0.91 -17.12 8.96
C LEU A 187 1.03 -16.07 7.86
N VAL A 188 0.06 -15.14 7.76
CA VAL A 188 0.12 -14.03 6.80
C VAL A 188 1.29 -13.11 7.09
N ILE A 189 1.49 -12.70 8.35
CA ILE A 189 2.63 -11.84 8.73
C ILE A 189 3.94 -12.54 8.37
N ILE A 190 4.16 -13.78 8.80
CA ILE A 190 5.41 -14.50 8.52
C ILE A 190 5.60 -14.70 7.02
N GLY A 191 4.54 -15.12 6.32
CA GLY A 191 4.61 -15.38 4.89
C GLY A 191 4.93 -14.13 4.07
N THR A 192 4.22 -13.02 4.31
CA THR A 192 4.48 -11.74 3.62
C THR A 192 5.83 -11.13 4.01
N LEU A 193 6.23 -11.24 5.28
CA LEU A 193 7.52 -10.81 5.76
C LEU A 193 8.66 -11.55 5.04
N LEU A 194 8.57 -12.87 4.93
CA LEU A 194 9.56 -13.68 4.21
C LEU A 194 9.55 -13.38 2.70
N MET A 195 8.37 -13.15 2.09
CA MET A 195 8.31 -12.78 0.67
C MET A 195 9.00 -11.44 0.42
N ILE A 196 8.68 -10.40 1.19
CA ILE A 196 9.27 -9.07 1.04
C ILE A 196 10.77 -9.13 1.35
N LEU A 197 11.19 -9.90 2.36
CA LEU A 197 12.59 -10.15 2.68
C LEU A 197 13.33 -10.76 1.49
N GLY A 198 12.82 -11.85 0.94
CA GLY A 198 13.41 -12.52 -0.21
C GLY A 198 13.50 -11.62 -1.45
N LEU A 199 12.49 -10.78 -1.69
CA LEU A 199 12.50 -9.79 -2.76
C LEU A 199 13.54 -8.69 -2.52
N THR A 200 13.69 -8.21 -1.29
CA THR A 200 14.70 -7.19 -0.94
C THR A 200 16.11 -7.72 -1.13
N GLU A 201 16.39 -8.92 -0.62
CA GLU A 201 17.70 -9.61 -0.83
C GLU A 201 17.95 -9.93 -2.31
N GLY A 202 16.88 -10.20 -3.09
CA GLY A 202 16.97 -10.41 -4.53
C GLY A 202 17.50 -9.20 -5.29
N GLY A 203 17.29 -7.99 -4.79
CA GLY A 203 17.87 -6.77 -5.31
C GLY A 203 19.41 -6.77 -5.31
N GLU A 204 20.03 -7.48 -4.38
CA GLU A 204 21.48 -7.64 -4.30
C GLU A 204 21.99 -8.83 -5.13
N GLY A 205 21.18 -9.85 -5.38
CA GLY A 205 21.55 -11.00 -6.19
C GLY A 205 20.58 -12.17 -6.11
N TRP A 206 19.91 -12.44 -7.22
CA TRP A 206 18.89 -13.50 -7.33
C TRP A 206 19.40 -14.94 -7.23
N VAL A 207 20.72 -15.16 -7.34
CA VAL A 207 21.33 -16.51 -7.23
C VAL A 207 21.58 -16.89 -5.77
N SER A 208 21.46 -15.94 -4.85
CA SER A 208 21.70 -16.16 -3.42
C SER A 208 20.57 -16.96 -2.77
N ALA A 209 20.95 -17.96 -1.96
CA ALA A 209 19.99 -18.66 -1.10
C ALA A 209 19.26 -17.74 -0.13
N LYS A 210 19.88 -16.60 0.26
CA LYS A 210 19.27 -15.57 1.12
C LYS A 210 18.06 -14.91 0.45
N ALA A 211 18.03 -14.80 -0.88
CA ALA A 211 16.91 -14.27 -1.64
C ALA A 211 15.86 -15.35 -1.94
N ILE A 212 16.29 -16.48 -2.51
CA ILE A 212 15.38 -17.50 -3.03
C ILE A 212 14.64 -18.24 -1.89
N ALA A 213 15.35 -18.63 -0.83
CA ALA A 213 14.75 -19.45 0.22
C ALA A 213 13.62 -18.70 0.98
N PRO A 214 13.81 -17.46 1.47
CA PRO A 214 12.70 -16.73 2.10
C PRO A 214 11.53 -16.48 1.14
N LEU A 215 11.79 -16.20 -0.13
CA LEU A 215 10.74 -15.96 -1.12
C LEU A 215 9.85 -17.19 -1.32
N ILE A 216 10.46 -18.37 -1.51
CA ILE A 216 9.71 -19.62 -1.70
C ILE A 216 8.99 -20.02 -0.41
N ILE A 217 9.67 -19.98 0.74
CA ILE A 217 9.06 -20.32 2.03
C ILE A 217 7.91 -19.35 2.34
N GLY A 218 8.10 -18.05 2.14
CA GLY A 218 7.08 -17.04 2.35
C GLY A 218 5.84 -17.27 1.48
N PHE A 219 6.04 -17.58 0.20
CA PHE A 219 4.95 -17.91 -0.71
C PHE A 219 4.18 -19.16 -0.26
N LEU A 220 4.89 -20.23 0.15
CA LEU A 220 4.26 -21.45 0.67
C LEU A 220 3.50 -21.20 1.97
N VAL A 221 4.00 -20.34 2.86
CA VAL A 221 3.33 -19.97 4.12
C VAL A 221 2.06 -19.16 3.85
N VAL A 222 2.07 -18.22 2.89
CA VAL A 222 0.85 -17.51 2.47
C VAL A 222 -0.17 -18.47 1.87
N LEU A 223 0.25 -19.40 1.02
CA LEU A 223 -0.62 -20.45 0.50
C LEU A 223 -1.20 -21.33 1.62
N ALA A 224 -0.39 -21.66 2.63
CA ALA A 224 -0.85 -22.41 3.80
C ALA A 224 -1.90 -21.62 4.60
N ALA A 225 -1.75 -20.30 4.75
CA ALA A 225 -2.76 -19.44 5.39
C ALA A 225 -4.09 -19.45 4.61
N LEU A 226 -4.04 -19.28 3.30
CA LEU A 226 -5.22 -19.32 2.43
C LEU A 226 -5.90 -20.71 2.45
N PHE A 227 -5.11 -21.78 2.45
CA PHE A 227 -5.62 -23.15 2.58
C PHE A 227 -6.28 -23.38 3.94
N PHE A 228 -5.63 -22.90 5.01
CA PHE A 228 -6.13 -23.02 6.38
C PHE A 228 -7.52 -22.38 6.53
N GLU A 229 -7.68 -21.12 6.12
CA GLU A 229 -8.98 -20.44 6.21
C GLU A 229 -9.99 -20.91 5.15
N GLY A 230 -9.59 -20.95 3.89
CA GLY A 230 -10.51 -21.19 2.77
C GLY A 230 -11.03 -22.62 2.69
N ILE A 231 -10.23 -23.60 3.10
CA ILE A 231 -10.57 -25.02 2.97
C ILE A 231 -10.74 -25.69 4.33
N TYR A 232 -9.71 -25.64 5.21
CA TYR A 232 -9.73 -26.36 6.46
C TYR A 232 -10.79 -25.82 7.42
N LEU A 233 -10.77 -24.53 7.72
CA LEU A 233 -11.70 -23.91 8.66
C LEU A 233 -13.15 -23.97 8.15
N LYS A 234 -13.34 -23.74 6.83
CA LYS A 234 -14.66 -23.85 6.19
C LYS A 234 -15.24 -25.27 6.25
N ARG A 235 -14.40 -26.29 6.01
CA ARG A 235 -14.84 -27.70 6.12
C ARG A 235 -15.10 -28.09 7.57
N PHE A 236 -14.28 -27.62 8.51
CA PHE A 236 -14.45 -27.87 9.92
C PHE A 236 -15.78 -27.31 10.44
N ARG A 237 -16.11 -26.07 10.09
CA ARG A 237 -17.38 -25.42 10.47
C ARG A 237 -18.62 -26.12 9.90
N LYS A 238 -18.54 -26.65 8.67
CA LYS A 238 -19.64 -27.44 8.09
C LYS A 238 -19.94 -28.76 8.81
N LYS A 239 -18.94 -29.32 9.51
CA LYS A 239 -19.09 -30.59 10.23
C LYS A 239 -19.59 -30.45 11.66
N HIS A 240 -19.47 -29.28 12.27
CA HIS A 240 -19.82 -29.05 13.67
C HIS A 240 -21.02 -28.14 13.76
N THR A 241 -22.01 -28.55 14.54
CA THR A 241 -23.29 -27.86 14.73
C THR A 241 -23.10 -26.59 15.57
N LEU A 242 -23.98 -25.61 15.43
CA LEU A 242 -23.96 -24.32 16.16
C LEU A 242 -23.90 -24.45 17.70
N GLN A 243 -24.25 -25.61 18.24
CA GLN A 243 -24.23 -25.88 19.68
C GLN A 243 -22.81 -25.97 20.27
N ASP A 244 -21.77 -26.27 19.44
CA ASP A 244 -20.38 -26.40 19.91
C ASP A 244 -19.60 -25.07 19.86
N ARG A 245 -20.26 -23.97 19.47
CA ARG A 245 -19.62 -22.68 19.21
C ARG A 245 -18.91 -22.07 20.43
N ASN A 246 -19.35 -22.40 21.62
CA ASN A 246 -18.75 -21.92 22.87
C ASN A 246 -17.56 -22.77 23.35
N THR A 247 -17.33 -23.94 22.76
CA THR A 247 -16.33 -24.91 23.24
C THR A 247 -15.06 -24.93 22.38
N ASP A 248 -15.15 -24.54 21.08
CA ASP A 248 -14.00 -24.59 20.18
C ASP A 248 -13.79 -23.22 19.51
N TRP A 249 -12.61 -22.64 19.73
CA TRP A 249 -12.21 -21.34 19.18
C TRP A 249 -12.32 -21.30 17.63
N ARG A 250 -12.17 -22.42 16.93
CA ARG A 250 -12.27 -22.53 15.46
C ARG A 250 -13.66 -22.19 14.92
N LEU A 251 -14.68 -22.32 15.77
CA LEU A 251 -16.07 -22.01 15.40
C LEU A 251 -16.43 -20.55 15.66
N SER A 252 -15.76 -19.90 16.62
CA SER A 252 -16.00 -18.51 17.03
C SER A 252 -15.15 -17.49 16.28
N VAL A 253 -14.05 -17.91 15.65
CA VAL A 253 -13.07 -17.04 14.98
C VAL A 253 -13.62 -16.45 13.69
N GLU A 254 -13.39 -15.18 13.43
CA GLU A 254 -13.71 -14.55 12.15
C GLU A 254 -12.58 -14.73 11.14
N PHE A 255 -12.94 -14.99 9.88
CA PHE A 255 -11.96 -15.12 8.79
C PHE A 255 -11.19 -13.82 8.56
N LEU A 256 -9.88 -13.95 8.38
CA LEU A 256 -9.01 -12.87 7.92
C LEU A 256 -9.21 -12.63 6.41
N PHE A 257 -9.49 -13.72 5.64
CA PHE A 257 -9.87 -13.71 4.23
C PHE A 257 -11.30 -14.23 4.06
N PRO A 258 -12.33 -13.45 4.36
CA PRO A 258 -13.71 -13.89 4.16
C PRO A 258 -13.90 -14.29 2.70
N PRO A 259 -14.50 -15.45 2.40
CA PRO A 259 -14.73 -15.89 1.02
C PRO A 259 -15.61 -14.92 0.23
N GLU A 260 -16.39 -14.11 0.91
CA GLU A 260 -17.22 -13.03 0.34
C GLU A 260 -16.38 -11.98 -0.38
N THR A 261 -15.13 -11.74 0.04
CA THR A 261 -14.22 -10.79 -0.62
C THR A 261 -13.91 -11.19 -2.06
N LEU A 262 -13.90 -12.49 -2.37
CA LEU A 262 -13.68 -12.99 -3.72
C LEU A 262 -14.87 -12.76 -4.66
N HIS A 263 -16.05 -12.50 -4.12
CA HIS A 263 -17.27 -12.22 -4.89
C HIS A 263 -17.41 -10.73 -5.22
N ILE A 264 -16.55 -9.88 -4.65
CA ILE A 264 -16.54 -8.45 -4.99
C ILE A 264 -16.14 -8.30 -6.47
N PRO A 265 -16.94 -7.59 -7.28
CA PRO A 265 -16.66 -7.42 -8.70
C PRO A 265 -15.26 -6.86 -8.95
N ASN A 266 -14.56 -7.41 -9.92
CA ASN A 266 -13.22 -6.97 -10.35
C ASN A 266 -12.11 -7.01 -9.30
N ILE A 267 -12.31 -7.60 -8.10
CA ILE A 267 -11.31 -7.56 -7.01
C ILE A 267 -9.95 -8.11 -7.46
N MET A 268 -9.91 -9.22 -8.20
CA MET A 268 -8.67 -9.82 -8.69
C MET A 268 -7.93 -8.93 -9.68
N VAL A 269 -8.69 -8.21 -10.53
CA VAL A 269 -8.13 -7.24 -11.45
C VAL A 269 -7.52 -6.08 -10.67
N PHE A 270 -8.24 -5.55 -9.68
CA PHE A 270 -7.76 -4.47 -8.83
C PHE A 270 -6.53 -4.86 -8.02
N LEU A 271 -6.46 -6.07 -7.45
CA LEU A 271 -5.27 -6.58 -6.76
C LEU A 271 -4.02 -6.53 -7.65
N THR A 272 -4.16 -7.03 -8.87
CA THR A 272 -3.03 -7.09 -9.82
C THR A 272 -2.63 -5.70 -10.31
N VAL A 273 -3.60 -4.92 -10.74
CA VAL A 273 -3.36 -3.60 -11.35
C VAL A 273 -2.81 -2.61 -10.32
N THR A 274 -3.42 -2.55 -9.13
CA THR A 274 -2.94 -1.66 -8.07
C THR A 274 -1.50 -1.99 -7.68
N GLY A 275 -1.19 -3.27 -7.55
CA GLY A 275 0.18 -3.70 -7.24
C GLY A 275 1.18 -3.32 -8.33
N LEU A 276 0.84 -3.50 -9.62
CA LEU A 276 1.70 -3.08 -10.74
C LEU A 276 1.87 -1.56 -10.79
N GLN A 277 0.84 -0.78 -10.44
CA GLN A 277 0.92 0.67 -10.33
C GLN A 277 1.90 1.09 -9.23
N TYR A 278 1.80 0.51 -8.02
CA TYR A 278 2.75 0.78 -6.94
C TYR A 278 4.19 0.38 -7.30
N ALA A 279 4.37 -0.78 -7.96
CA ALA A 279 5.69 -1.21 -8.44
C ALA A 279 6.26 -0.23 -9.46
N THR A 280 5.45 0.23 -10.42
CA THR A 280 5.91 1.22 -11.42
C THR A 280 6.22 2.56 -10.79
N GLU A 281 5.41 3.02 -9.83
CA GLU A 281 5.61 4.30 -9.13
C GLU A 281 6.95 4.34 -8.40
N ILE A 282 7.27 3.30 -7.62
CA ILE A 282 8.54 3.24 -6.90
C ILE A 282 9.72 3.12 -7.85
N MET A 283 9.60 2.34 -8.93
CA MET A 283 10.63 2.23 -9.96
C MET A 283 10.87 3.58 -10.66
N PHE A 284 9.80 4.31 -11.01
CA PHE A 284 9.88 5.62 -11.66
C PHE A 284 10.62 6.62 -10.79
N ILE A 285 10.25 6.72 -9.51
CA ILE A 285 10.87 7.66 -8.58
C ILE A 285 12.30 7.26 -8.25
N ALA A 286 12.54 5.99 -7.89
CA ALA A 286 13.87 5.54 -7.51
C ALA A 286 14.86 5.63 -8.67
N SER A 287 14.49 5.13 -9.86
CA SER A 287 15.36 5.19 -11.03
C SER A 287 15.58 6.62 -11.52
N GLY A 288 14.55 7.47 -11.46
CA GLY A 288 14.67 8.88 -11.84
C GLY A 288 15.63 9.66 -10.93
N VAL A 289 15.48 9.52 -9.59
CA VAL A 289 16.40 10.17 -8.64
C VAL A 289 17.82 9.66 -8.83
N GLN A 290 18.01 8.34 -8.94
CA GLN A 290 19.33 7.74 -9.14
C GLN A 290 19.96 8.16 -10.48
N TYR A 291 19.17 8.23 -11.56
CA TYR A 291 19.64 8.69 -12.85
C TYR A 291 20.20 10.11 -12.76
N PHE A 292 19.46 11.05 -12.15
CA PHE A 292 19.92 12.42 -12.00
C PHE A 292 21.14 12.55 -11.06
N MET A 293 21.25 11.70 -10.03
CA MET A 293 22.41 11.71 -9.13
C MET A 293 23.65 11.12 -9.79
N PHE A 294 23.55 9.93 -10.37
CA PHE A 294 24.72 9.14 -10.77
C PHE A 294 25.15 9.36 -12.22
N VAL A 295 24.22 9.68 -13.14
CA VAL A 295 24.51 9.94 -14.54
C VAL A 295 24.76 11.44 -14.78
N GLU A 296 23.89 12.30 -14.26
CA GLU A 296 23.98 13.75 -14.46
C GLU A 296 24.77 14.49 -13.36
N HIS A 297 25.23 13.80 -12.32
CA HIS A 297 25.99 14.36 -11.19
C HIS A 297 25.26 15.49 -10.43
N ASN A 298 23.94 15.44 -10.39
CA ASN A 298 23.17 16.40 -9.61
C ASN A 298 23.27 16.13 -8.12
N SER A 299 23.20 17.17 -7.30
CA SER A 299 23.06 17.00 -5.86
C SER A 299 21.75 16.26 -5.51
N PRO A 300 21.68 15.55 -4.36
CA PRO A 300 20.48 14.83 -3.94
C PRO A 300 19.22 15.68 -3.92
N ILE A 301 19.33 16.96 -3.53
CA ILE A 301 18.21 17.91 -3.57
C ILE A 301 17.76 18.18 -5.00
N LEU A 302 18.70 18.50 -5.89
CA LEU A 302 18.36 18.85 -7.27
C LEU A 302 17.75 17.64 -7.99
N ALA A 303 18.29 16.43 -7.75
CA ALA A 303 17.71 15.19 -8.27
C ALA A 303 16.25 14.99 -7.78
N SER A 304 16.01 15.27 -6.50
CA SER A 304 14.67 15.20 -5.91
C SER A 304 13.70 16.19 -6.52
N VAL A 305 14.14 17.44 -6.70
CA VAL A 305 13.33 18.51 -7.35
C VAL A 305 13.03 18.18 -8.82
N LYS A 306 13.97 17.55 -9.53
CA LYS A 306 13.76 17.11 -10.92
C LYS A 306 12.66 16.06 -11.07
N ILE A 307 12.40 15.25 -10.05
CA ILE A 307 11.31 14.25 -10.05
C ILE A 307 10.00 14.81 -9.47
N PHE A 308 10.02 15.97 -8.83
CA PHE A 308 8.83 16.60 -8.25
C PHE A 308 7.64 16.80 -9.21
N PRO A 309 7.80 16.97 -10.54
CA PRO A 309 6.66 17.04 -11.44
C PRO A 309 5.69 15.84 -11.37
N VAL A 310 6.14 14.65 -10.93
CA VAL A 310 5.24 13.52 -10.62
C VAL A 310 4.22 13.93 -9.56
N CYS A 311 4.69 14.52 -8.46
CA CYS A 311 3.83 14.96 -7.36
C CYS A 311 2.91 16.10 -7.77
N ALA A 312 3.41 17.02 -8.59
CA ALA A 312 2.58 18.08 -9.17
C ALA A 312 1.44 17.50 -10.03
N GLY A 313 1.73 16.46 -10.82
CA GLY A 313 0.74 15.72 -11.60
C GLY A 313 -0.29 15.02 -10.70
N ILE A 314 0.14 14.37 -9.63
CA ILE A 314 -0.73 13.72 -8.63
C ILE A 314 -1.67 14.77 -8.00
N ILE A 315 -1.14 15.86 -7.50
CA ILE A 315 -1.94 16.94 -6.89
C ILE A 315 -2.95 17.50 -7.90
N PHE A 316 -2.52 17.76 -9.13
CA PHE A 316 -3.39 18.26 -10.18
C PHE A 316 -4.48 17.24 -10.56
N GLY A 317 -4.16 15.94 -10.60
CA GLY A 317 -5.11 14.85 -10.80
C GLY A 317 -6.22 14.87 -9.75
N ALA A 318 -5.83 14.92 -8.49
CA ALA A 318 -6.75 14.94 -7.37
C ALA A 318 -7.62 16.22 -7.32
N LEU A 319 -7.07 17.38 -7.75
CA LEU A 319 -7.85 18.62 -7.85
C LEU A 319 -8.84 18.61 -9.01
N THR A 320 -8.55 17.91 -10.09
CA THR A 320 -9.39 17.85 -11.29
C THR A 320 -10.41 16.75 -11.28
N TYR A 321 -10.10 15.62 -10.62
CA TYR A 321 -11.04 14.52 -10.49
C TYR A 321 -12.29 14.94 -9.69
N ARG A 322 -13.45 14.54 -10.20
CA ARG A 322 -14.74 14.73 -9.55
C ARG A 322 -15.59 13.45 -9.70
N PRO A 323 -16.33 13.01 -8.69
CA PRO A 323 -17.14 11.78 -8.75
C PRO A 323 -18.11 11.73 -9.94
N TRP A 324 -18.69 12.90 -10.35
CA TRP A 324 -19.56 12.97 -11.53
C TRP A 324 -18.86 12.58 -12.85
N MET A 325 -17.51 12.64 -12.90
CA MET A 325 -16.77 12.21 -14.09
C MET A 325 -16.89 10.69 -14.28
N TYR A 326 -16.89 9.94 -13.18
CA TYR A 326 -17.09 8.49 -13.21
C TYR A 326 -18.47 8.13 -13.77
N GLU A 327 -19.53 8.83 -13.35
CA GLU A 327 -20.88 8.59 -13.82
C GLU A 327 -21.08 9.00 -15.29
N LYS A 328 -20.60 10.18 -15.69
CA LYS A 328 -20.80 10.73 -17.07
C LYS A 328 -19.93 10.08 -18.13
N LEU A 329 -18.67 9.74 -17.82
CA LEU A 329 -17.71 9.21 -18.78
C LEU A 329 -17.73 7.68 -18.88
N ASN A 330 -18.61 6.99 -18.15
CA ASN A 330 -18.57 5.55 -17.96
C ASN A 330 -17.24 5.11 -17.30
N GLY A 331 -17.28 4.61 -16.05
CA GLY A 331 -16.11 4.33 -15.22
C GLY A 331 -15.01 3.52 -15.91
N ASN A 332 -15.40 2.55 -16.75
CA ASN A 332 -14.43 1.74 -17.49
C ASN A 332 -13.60 2.57 -18.47
N LYS A 333 -14.20 3.53 -19.16
CA LYS A 333 -13.46 4.43 -20.08
C LYS A 333 -12.47 5.29 -19.31
N LEU A 334 -12.85 5.74 -18.11
CA LEU A 334 -11.99 6.58 -17.29
C LEU A 334 -10.79 5.79 -16.74
N PHE A 335 -10.97 4.51 -16.38
CA PHE A 335 -9.85 3.61 -16.04
C PHE A 335 -8.88 3.43 -17.22
N VAL A 336 -9.41 3.21 -18.44
CA VAL A 336 -8.58 3.08 -19.64
C VAL A 336 -7.83 4.38 -19.95
N ILE A 337 -8.47 5.54 -19.81
CA ILE A 337 -7.83 6.85 -20.00
C ILE A 337 -6.69 7.05 -19.00
N SER A 338 -6.89 6.71 -17.72
CA SER A 338 -5.85 6.82 -16.69
C SER A 338 -4.65 5.91 -16.98
N ALA A 339 -4.90 4.68 -17.43
CA ALA A 339 -3.86 3.74 -17.84
C ALA A 339 -3.08 4.22 -19.08
N ILE A 340 -3.77 4.80 -20.07
CA ILE A 340 -3.14 5.41 -21.26
C ILE A 340 -2.23 6.57 -20.85
N LEU A 341 -2.71 7.47 -19.98
CA LEU A 341 -1.92 8.62 -19.51
C LEU A 341 -0.66 8.15 -18.77
N SER A 342 -0.79 7.17 -17.88
CA SER A 342 0.35 6.60 -17.15
C SER A 342 1.36 5.94 -18.12
N LEU A 343 0.87 5.17 -19.09
CA LEU A 343 1.72 4.54 -20.10
C LEU A 343 2.45 5.56 -20.98
N VAL A 344 1.74 6.59 -21.47
CA VAL A 344 2.33 7.69 -22.26
C VAL A 344 3.41 8.40 -21.44
N GLY A 345 3.15 8.68 -20.17
CA GLY A 345 4.15 9.26 -19.27
C GLY A 345 5.43 8.42 -19.20
N VAL A 346 5.31 7.11 -18.99
CA VAL A 346 6.46 6.20 -18.91
C VAL A 346 7.19 6.09 -20.26
N ILE A 347 6.46 5.96 -21.39
CA ILE A 347 7.06 5.94 -22.73
C ILE A 347 7.86 7.20 -23.02
N TRP A 348 7.31 8.36 -22.68
CA TRP A 348 7.98 9.63 -22.88
C TRP A 348 9.21 9.76 -21.98
N PHE A 349 9.12 9.37 -20.71
CA PHE A 349 10.23 9.35 -19.77
C PHE A 349 11.37 8.44 -20.23
N SER A 350 11.08 7.34 -20.91
CA SER A 350 12.08 6.40 -21.43
C SER A 350 13.02 7.01 -22.48
N ARG A 351 12.67 8.19 -23.02
CA ARG A 351 13.50 8.94 -23.95
C ARG A 351 14.53 9.85 -23.27
N LEU A 352 14.59 9.83 -21.95
CA LEU A 352 15.56 10.60 -21.18
C LEU A 352 16.98 10.17 -21.56
N ASP A 353 17.82 11.15 -21.95
CA ASP A 353 19.17 10.93 -22.45
C ASP A 353 20.07 12.10 -22.07
N TYR A 354 21.19 11.81 -21.40
CA TYR A 354 22.13 12.86 -20.94
C TYR A 354 22.87 13.54 -22.10
N THR A 355 22.96 12.90 -23.29
CA THR A 355 23.61 13.48 -24.48
C THR A 355 22.80 14.55 -25.15
N VAL A 356 21.48 14.60 -24.89
CA VAL A 356 20.56 15.56 -25.49
C VAL A 356 20.51 16.85 -24.67
N ALA A 357 20.82 17.98 -25.31
CA ALA A 357 20.70 19.28 -24.65
C ALA A 357 19.26 19.52 -24.15
N ASN A 358 19.15 20.01 -22.90
CA ASN A 358 17.85 20.25 -22.25
C ASN A 358 16.94 19.00 -22.11
N SER A 359 17.53 17.81 -22.00
CA SER A 359 16.84 16.52 -21.88
C SER A 359 15.77 16.55 -20.78
N TYR A 360 16.06 17.17 -19.63
CA TYR A 360 15.13 17.33 -18.52
C TYR A 360 13.82 18.01 -18.93
N TRP A 361 13.90 19.21 -19.57
CA TRP A 361 12.73 19.99 -19.99
C TRP A 361 11.93 19.29 -21.08
N ARG A 362 12.63 18.56 -21.95
CA ARG A 362 12.03 17.91 -23.12
C ARG A 362 11.38 16.58 -22.79
N TYR A 363 12.00 15.77 -21.91
CA TYR A 363 11.60 14.39 -21.70
C TYR A 363 11.15 14.06 -20.26
N CYS A 364 11.59 14.81 -19.23
CA CYS A 364 11.27 14.50 -17.86
C CYS A 364 10.05 15.25 -17.33
N ILE A 365 10.03 16.60 -17.42
CA ILE A 365 9.05 17.41 -16.70
C ILE A 365 7.59 17.09 -17.10
N PHE A 366 7.32 17.03 -18.40
CA PHE A 366 5.97 16.75 -18.89
C PHE A 366 5.60 15.27 -18.74
N SER A 367 6.54 14.36 -18.98
CA SER A 367 6.31 12.93 -18.84
C SER A 367 6.01 12.56 -17.39
N ALA A 368 6.79 13.07 -16.44
CA ALA A 368 6.60 12.89 -15.02
C ALA A 368 5.26 13.46 -14.54
N PHE A 369 4.88 14.65 -15.01
CA PHE A 369 3.59 15.24 -14.70
C PHE A 369 2.41 14.41 -15.24
N ILE A 370 2.46 13.99 -16.51
CA ILE A 370 1.40 13.16 -17.12
C ILE A 370 1.30 11.81 -16.42
N TYR A 371 2.43 11.19 -16.08
CA TYR A 371 2.44 9.95 -15.32
C TYR A 371 1.77 10.12 -13.96
N GLY A 372 2.17 11.14 -13.19
CA GLY A 372 1.57 11.44 -11.88
C GLY A 372 0.07 11.75 -11.97
N TYR A 373 -0.35 12.47 -13.01
CA TYR A 373 -1.76 12.75 -13.27
C TYR A 373 -2.56 11.48 -13.56
N GLY A 374 -2.05 10.61 -14.43
CA GLY A 374 -2.71 9.34 -14.79
C GLY A 374 -2.85 8.40 -13.60
N ILE A 375 -1.77 8.20 -12.82
CA ILE A 375 -1.78 7.29 -11.69
C ILE A 375 -2.74 7.79 -10.60
N ASN A 376 -2.83 9.10 -10.36
CA ASN A 376 -3.76 9.63 -9.35
C ASN A 376 -5.22 9.42 -9.75
N ILE A 377 -5.59 9.71 -11.01
CA ILE A 377 -6.95 9.43 -11.50
C ILE A 377 -7.30 7.96 -11.31
N PHE A 378 -6.37 7.05 -11.59
CA PHE A 378 -6.58 5.64 -11.34
C PHE A 378 -6.89 5.35 -9.87
N PHE A 379 -6.08 5.86 -8.93
CA PHE A 379 -6.28 5.61 -7.50
C PHE A 379 -7.59 6.20 -6.98
N ASP A 380 -7.98 7.39 -7.44
CA ASP A 380 -9.23 8.02 -7.04
C ASP A 380 -10.46 7.20 -7.48
N ILE A 381 -10.46 6.72 -8.73
CA ILE A 381 -11.56 5.89 -9.26
C ILE A 381 -11.58 4.53 -8.53
N TYR A 382 -10.42 3.89 -8.46
CA TYR A 382 -10.27 2.58 -7.86
C TYR A 382 -10.77 2.56 -6.41
N MET A 383 -10.36 3.52 -5.59
CA MET A 383 -10.78 3.60 -4.19
C MET A 383 -12.29 3.83 -4.06
N ASN A 384 -12.86 4.71 -4.90
CA ASN A 384 -14.30 4.94 -4.87
C ASN A 384 -15.06 3.66 -5.27
N VAL A 385 -14.65 2.98 -6.33
CA VAL A 385 -15.30 1.73 -6.78
C VAL A 385 -15.19 0.62 -5.74
N VAL A 386 -14.02 0.44 -5.13
CA VAL A 386 -13.82 -0.58 -4.09
C VAL A 386 -14.67 -0.28 -2.86
N ILE A 387 -14.73 0.96 -2.41
CA ILE A 387 -15.50 1.33 -1.22
C ILE A 387 -17.00 1.20 -1.49
N GLU A 388 -17.48 1.59 -2.67
CA GLU A 388 -18.90 1.47 -3.03
C GLU A 388 -19.35 0.02 -3.23
N SER A 389 -18.48 -0.86 -3.76
CA SER A 389 -18.79 -2.27 -3.98
C SER A 389 -18.51 -3.17 -2.78
N THR A 390 -17.94 -2.63 -1.69
CA THR A 390 -17.60 -3.42 -0.50
C THR A 390 -18.55 -3.11 0.65
N PRO A 391 -19.21 -4.13 1.25
CA PRO A 391 -20.01 -3.95 2.46
C PRO A 391 -19.20 -3.30 3.59
N LEU A 392 -19.83 -2.45 4.40
CA LEU A 392 -19.15 -1.70 5.46
C LEU A 392 -18.32 -2.57 6.42
N HIS A 393 -18.82 -3.76 6.76
CA HIS A 393 -18.13 -4.70 7.67
C HIS A 393 -16.90 -5.38 7.05
N LEU A 394 -16.72 -5.33 5.72
CA LEU A 394 -15.57 -5.91 5.00
C LEU A 394 -14.57 -4.86 4.52
N GLN A 395 -14.86 -3.57 4.64
CA GLN A 395 -14.01 -2.51 4.07
C GLN A 395 -12.58 -2.52 4.63
N GLY A 396 -12.41 -2.73 5.93
CA GLY A 396 -11.09 -2.82 6.56
C GLY A 396 -10.29 -4.02 6.03
N VAL A 397 -10.92 -5.18 5.94
CA VAL A 397 -10.31 -6.42 5.43
C VAL A 397 -9.92 -6.27 3.95
N VAL A 398 -10.84 -5.81 3.10
CA VAL A 398 -10.61 -5.64 1.65
C VAL A 398 -9.48 -4.65 1.41
N ASN A 399 -9.50 -3.51 2.07
CA ASN A 399 -8.41 -2.53 2.00
C ASN A 399 -7.08 -3.12 2.50
N GLY A 400 -7.10 -3.91 3.57
CA GLY A 400 -5.93 -4.62 4.07
C GLY A 400 -5.33 -5.58 3.03
N ILE A 401 -6.17 -6.40 2.37
CA ILE A 401 -5.74 -7.33 1.31
C ILE A 401 -5.12 -6.57 0.13
N LEU A 402 -5.79 -5.53 -0.34
CA LEU A 402 -5.34 -4.69 -1.45
C LEU A 402 -3.99 -4.03 -1.14
N GLN A 403 -3.85 -3.45 0.03
CA GLN A 403 -2.61 -2.81 0.47
C GLN A 403 -1.47 -3.81 0.69
N THR A 404 -1.73 -4.98 1.28
CA THR A 404 -0.71 -6.02 1.45
C THR A 404 -0.19 -6.50 0.09
N THR A 405 -1.09 -6.78 -0.86
CA THR A 405 -0.71 -7.18 -2.22
C THR A 405 0.09 -6.08 -2.92
N SER A 406 -0.33 -4.83 -2.76
CA SER A 406 0.38 -3.67 -3.31
C SER A 406 1.79 -3.51 -2.74
N GLN A 407 1.99 -3.75 -1.44
CA GLN A 407 3.30 -3.68 -0.81
C GLN A 407 4.24 -4.81 -1.26
N VAL A 408 3.71 -6.02 -1.49
CA VAL A 408 4.51 -7.11 -2.06
C VAL A 408 4.98 -6.76 -3.48
N LEU A 409 4.09 -6.26 -4.32
CA LEU A 409 4.45 -5.87 -5.70
C LEU A 409 5.34 -4.61 -5.74
N LEU A 410 5.15 -3.64 -4.83
CA LEU A 410 6.07 -2.52 -4.63
C LEU A 410 7.48 -3.03 -4.30
N SER A 411 7.58 -4.07 -3.48
CA SER A 411 8.87 -4.67 -3.12
C SER A 411 9.56 -5.33 -4.32
N ILE A 412 8.79 -5.87 -5.27
CA ILE A 412 9.33 -6.33 -6.57
C ILE A 412 9.94 -5.15 -7.34
N GLY A 413 9.21 -4.03 -7.44
CA GLY A 413 9.71 -2.81 -8.06
C GLY A 413 11.01 -2.30 -7.42
N ASN A 414 11.04 -2.27 -6.09
CA ASN A 414 12.24 -1.90 -5.33
C ASN A 414 13.44 -2.83 -5.59
N ALA A 415 13.21 -4.13 -5.73
CA ALA A 415 14.26 -5.11 -5.97
C ALA A 415 14.81 -5.05 -7.41
N LEU A 416 13.95 -4.76 -8.39
CA LEU A 416 14.33 -4.71 -9.80
C LEU A 416 15.36 -3.59 -10.10
N VAL A 417 15.21 -2.43 -9.46
CA VAL A 417 16.12 -1.30 -9.69
C VAL A 417 17.58 -1.68 -9.38
N PRO A 418 17.97 -2.05 -8.15
CA PRO A 418 19.35 -2.43 -7.83
C PRO A 418 19.80 -3.72 -8.54
N SER A 419 18.90 -4.68 -8.81
CA SER A 419 19.24 -5.90 -9.57
C SER A 419 19.74 -5.60 -10.98
N ILE A 420 19.25 -4.56 -11.61
CA ILE A 420 19.61 -4.17 -12.97
C ILE A 420 20.82 -3.23 -12.95
N THR A 421 20.81 -2.24 -12.06
CA THR A 421 21.87 -1.24 -12.00
C THR A 421 23.15 -1.78 -11.33
N GLY A 422 23.00 -2.74 -10.40
CA GLY A 422 24.10 -3.23 -9.55
C GLY A 422 24.55 -2.17 -8.55
N ASN A 423 25.81 -2.28 -8.10
CA ASN A 423 26.42 -1.28 -7.25
C ASN A 423 26.73 -0.01 -8.07
N VAL A 424 25.89 1.00 -7.87
CA VAL A 424 25.98 2.28 -8.60
C VAL A 424 26.95 3.21 -7.88
N SER A 425 27.92 3.74 -8.63
CA SER A 425 28.77 4.85 -8.21
C SER A 425 28.65 6.01 -9.21
N TYR A 426 29.09 7.20 -8.81
CA TYR A 426 29.11 8.35 -9.71
C TYR A 426 29.93 8.03 -10.97
N ALA A 427 29.33 8.26 -12.14
CA ALA A 427 29.96 7.95 -13.42
C ALA A 427 31.11 8.93 -13.69
N THR A 428 32.36 8.50 -13.57
CA THR A 428 33.55 9.34 -13.76
C THR A 428 33.96 9.46 -15.22
N THR A 429 33.57 8.52 -16.07
CA THR A 429 33.89 8.46 -17.50
C THR A 429 32.63 8.46 -18.37
N GLU A 430 32.77 8.90 -19.61
CA GLU A 430 31.64 8.86 -20.56
C GLU A 430 31.17 7.40 -20.84
N GLU A 431 32.07 6.44 -20.87
CA GLU A 431 31.74 5.02 -21.01
C GLU A 431 30.86 4.54 -19.82
N MET A 432 31.18 4.98 -18.61
CA MET A 432 30.38 4.65 -17.42
C MET A 432 29.00 5.31 -17.45
N LYS A 433 28.89 6.55 -17.93
CA LYS A 433 27.61 7.22 -18.13
C LYS A 433 26.74 6.47 -19.12
N GLN A 434 27.31 6.07 -20.25
CA GLN A 434 26.62 5.29 -21.26
C GLN A 434 26.14 3.94 -20.73
N TYR A 435 27.03 3.25 -19.99
CA TYR A 435 26.68 1.98 -19.35
C TYR A 435 25.50 2.12 -18.38
N LEU A 436 25.52 3.14 -17.51
CA LEU A 436 24.43 3.41 -16.57
C LEU A 436 23.14 3.83 -17.32
N GLN A 437 23.26 4.67 -18.35
CA GLN A 437 22.14 5.04 -19.22
C GLN A 437 21.43 3.80 -19.78
N ASP A 438 22.16 2.82 -20.30
CA ASP A 438 21.59 1.61 -20.87
C ASP A 438 20.92 0.75 -19.80
N LYS A 439 21.48 0.69 -18.59
CA LYS A 439 20.85 0.01 -17.45
C LYS A 439 19.52 0.67 -17.05
N TYR A 440 19.48 2.00 -16.95
CA TYR A 440 18.24 2.72 -16.65
C TYR A 440 17.18 2.57 -17.77
N ARG A 441 17.60 2.52 -19.05
CA ARG A 441 16.69 2.23 -20.16
C ARG A 441 16.01 0.87 -20.00
N VAL A 442 16.71 -0.16 -19.56
CA VAL A 442 16.08 -1.48 -19.27
C VAL A 442 15.00 -1.34 -18.21
N ILE A 443 15.26 -0.58 -17.13
CA ILE A 443 14.25 -0.32 -16.09
C ILE A 443 13.02 0.38 -16.68
N PHE A 444 13.23 1.40 -17.52
CA PHE A 444 12.13 2.11 -18.18
C PHE A 444 11.30 1.20 -19.09
N TYR A 445 11.93 0.26 -19.81
CA TYR A 445 11.20 -0.71 -20.62
C TYR A 445 10.40 -1.70 -19.77
N ILE A 446 10.89 -2.11 -18.61
CA ILE A 446 10.11 -2.93 -17.67
C ILE A 446 8.89 -2.16 -17.15
N MET A 447 9.06 -0.90 -16.79
CA MET A 447 7.93 -0.02 -16.39
C MET A 447 6.89 0.11 -17.50
N MET A 448 7.34 0.26 -18.76
CA MET A 448 6.44 0.24 -19.94
C MET A 448 5.68 -1.08 -20.05
N GLY A 449 6.35 -2.21 -19.82
CA GLY A 449 5.72 -3.52 -19.79
C GLY A 449 4.65 -3.64 -18.72
N PHE A 450 4.91 -3.19 -17.49
CA PHE A 450 3.94 -3.18 -16.41
C PHE A 450 2.73 -2.31 -16.75
N GLN A 451 2.95 -1.09 -17.26
CA GLN A 451 1.85 -0.21 -17.66
C GLN A 451 1.07 -0.74 -18.87
N GLY A 452 1.74 -1.45 -19.78
CA GLY A 452 1.08 -2.16 -20.88
C GLY A 452 0.15 -3.27 -20.37
N VAL A 453 0.60 -4.06 -19.39
CA VAL A 453 -0.24 -5.09 -18.74
C VAL A 453 -1.43 -4.43 -18.02
N VAL A 454 -1.20 -3.35 -17.30
CA VAL A 454 -2.27 -2.57 -16.65
C VAL A 454 -3.32 -2.14 -17.67
N LEU A 455 -2.90 -1.55 -18.79
CA LEU A 455 -3.81 -1.11 -19.85
C LEU A 455 -4.61 -2.29 -20.44
N LEU A 456 -3.97 -3.42 -20.71
CA LEU A 456 -4.65 -4.61 -21.24
C LEU A 456 -5.68 -5.15 -20.25
N LEU A 457 -5.34 -5.25 -18.96
CA LEU A 457 -6.28 -5.69 -17.94
C LEU A 457 -7.47 -4.73 -17.81
N MET A 458 -7.24 -3.42 -17.92
CA MET A 458 -8.31 -2.40 -17.87
C MET A 458 -9.23 -2.46 -19.09
N ILE A 459 -8.72 -2.82 -20.26
CA ILE A 459 -9.55 -2.93 -21.48
C ILE A 459 -10.37 -4.24 -21.49
N PHE A 460 -9.74 -5.36 -21.14
CA PHE A 460 -10.33 -6.68 -21.36
C PHE A 460 -10.99 -7.30 -20.13
N CYS A 461 -10.52 -6.98 -18.93
CA CYS A 461 -10.91 -7.69 -17.71
C CYS A 461 -11.84 -6.86 -16.79
N ILE A 462 -11.92 -5.54 -16.94
CA ILE A 462 -12.88 -4.75 -16.16
C ILE A 462 -14.29 -4.99 -16.70
N GLN A 463 -15.11 -5.60 -15.87
CA GLN A 463 -16.55 -5.72 -16.11
C GLN A 463 -17.24 -4.41 -15.69
N ASN A 464 -18.33 -4.06 -16.40
CA ASN A 464 -19.17 -2.95 -15.96
C ASN A 464 -19.68 -3.25 -14.56
N ASN A 465 -19.39 -2.39 -13.60
CA ASN A 465 -20.01 -2.49 -12.29
C ASN A 465 -21.52 -2.36 -12.46
N PRO A 466 -22.32 -3.28 -11.91
CA PRO A 466 -23.75 -3.11 -11.88
C PRO A 466 -24.08 -1.77 -11.21
N SER A 467 -25.08 -1.08 -11.76
CA SER A 467 -25.53 0.17 -11.16
C SER A 467 -25.94 -0.08 -9.71
N LYS A 468 -25.76 0.93 -8.84
CA LYS A 468 -26.07 0.85 -7.41
C LYS A 468 -27.49 0.27 -7.13
N ARG A 469 -28.41 0.42 -8.07
CA ARG A 469 -29.76 -0.15 -8.01
C ARG A 469 -29.81 -1.67 -8.15
N GLU A 470 -29.02 -2.25 -9.09
CA GLU A 470 -29.00 -3.70 -9.29
C GLU A 470 -28.31 -4.43 -8.13
N SER A 471 -27.26 -3.81 -7.53
CA SER A 471 -26.60 -4.39 -6.37
C SER A 471 -27.41 -4.29 -5.08
N GLU A 472 -28.25 -3.27 -4.91
CA GLU A 472 -29.19 -3.16 -3.78
C GLU A 472 -30.39 -4.12 -3.94
N GLU A 473 -30.88 -4.31 -5.16
CA GLU A 473 -31.93 -5.29 -5.48
C GLU A 473 -31.44 -6.73 -5.34
N ASP A 474 -30.21 -7.04 -5.77
CA ASP A 474 -29.59 -8.35 -5.58
C ASP A 474 -29.29 -8.64 -4.11
N LEU A 475 -28.79 -7.67 -3.34
CA LEU A 475 -28.57 -7.81 -1.90
C LEU A 475 -29.89 -7.96 -1.13
N GLN A 476 -30.92 -7.21 -1.48
CA GLN A 476 -32.26 -7.37 -0.88
C GLN A 476 -32.89 -8.72 -1.24
N SER A 477 -32.68 -9.21 -2.45
CA SER A 477 -33.18 -10.53 -2.86
C SER A 477 -32.45 -11.68 -2.16
N VAL A 478 -31.14 -11.54 -1.90
CA VAL A 478 -30.33 -12.52 -1.14
C VAL A 478 -30.68 -12.49 0.34
N ASP A 479 -30.92 -11.31 0.92
CA ASP A 479 -31.38 -11.20 2.32
C ASP A 479 -32.81 -11.74 2.50
N CYS A 480 -33.72 -11.48 1.57
CA CYS A 480 -35.06 -12.07 1.56
C CYS A 480 -35.01 -13.60 1.45
N LEU A 481 -34.15 -14.15 0.56
CA LEU A 481 -33.97 -15.59 0.40
C LEU A 481 -33.34 -16.27 1.63
N ASN A 482 -32.50 -15.55 2.37
CA ASN A 482 -31.93 -16.06 3.62
C ASN A 482 -32.93 -16.00 4.77
N ILE A 483 -33.74 -14.94 4.84
CA ILE A 483 -34.84 -14.82 5.83
C ILE A 483 -35.92 -15.90 5.59
N GLU A 484 -36.33 -16.14 4.34
CA GLU A 484 -37.28 -17.22 4.00
C GLU A 484 -36.70 -18.63 4.35
N LYS A 485 -35.40 -18.86 4.14
CA LYS A 485 -34.77 -20.13 4.53
C LYS A 485 -34.68 -20.29 6.05
N ASP A 486 -34.45 -19.22 6.77
CA ASP A 486 -34.38 -19.24 8.23
C ASP A 486 -35.80 -19.42 8.82
N GLU A 487 -36.84 -18.83 8.23
CA GLU A 487 -38.23 -19.06 8.60
C GLU A 487 -38.71 -20.49 8.27
N GLU A 488 -38.36 -21.05 7.10
CA GLU A 488 -38.65 -22.47 6.79
C GLU A 488 -37.94 -23.44 7.74
N VAL A 489 -36.76 -23.08 8.22
CA VAL A 489 -36.03 -23.89 9.23
C VAL A 489 -36.71 -23.76 10.60
N PHE A 490 -37.18 -22.58 10.97
CA PHE A 490 -37.92 -22.36 12.21
C PHE A 490 -39.29 -23.10 12.21
N GLU A 491 -40.06 -23.02 11.12
CA GLU A 491 -41.31 -23.78 10.99
C GLU A 491 -41.12 -25.29 11.03
N LYS A 492 -40.04 -25.81 10.41
CA LYS A 492 -39.68 -27.25 10.48
C LYS A 492 -39.20 -27.70 11.85
N VAL A 493 -38.72 -26.81 12.67
CA VAL A 493 -38.31 -27.09 14.06
C VAL A 493 -39.53 -27.06 14.98
N GLU A 494 -40.45 -26.12 14.82
CA GLU A 494 -41.70 -26.07 15.58
C GLU A 494 -42.65 -27.25 15.25
N SER A 495 -42.74 -27.65 13.98
CA SER A 495 -43.55 -28.79 13.57
C SER A 495 -43.02 -30.16 14.06
N LYS A 496 -41.76 -30.27 14.45
CA LYS A 496 -41.16 -31.50 15.02
C LYS A 496 -41.12 -31.51 16.55
N GLY A 497 -41.50 -30.42 17.20
CA GLY A 497 -41.55 -30.29 18.66
C GLY A 497 -42.89 -30.60 19.30
N ILE A 498 -43.89 -30.95 18.51
CA ILE A 498 -45.24 -31.35 18.98
C ILE A 498 -45.51 -32.79 18.48
N ASN A 499 -44.83 -33.77 19.07
CA ASN A 499 -45.27 -35.15 19.17
C ASN A 499 -44.55 -35.83 20.31
#